data_5ad6c6b6fefb7916d12365269625cf3e
#
_entry.id   5ad6c6b6fefb7916d12365269625cf3e
#
_cell.length_a   1.000
_cell.length_b   1.000
_cell.length_c   1.000
_cell.angle_alpha   90.00
_cell.angle_beta   90.00
_cell.angle_gamma   90.00
#
_symmetry.space_group_name_H-M   'P 1'
#
loop_
_entity.id
_entity.type
_entity.pdbx_description
1 polymer ?
#
loop_
_entity_poly.entity_id
_entity_poly.type
_entity_poly.pdbx_seq_one_letter_code
_entity_poly.pdbx_strand_id
1 'polypeptide(L)'
;MKMSDLFSGIQAALVINRVENSEQSPEDWNSDCDGSGGSSGLPGTPCFTSRLSLLKVGSVIGQFSDFKRQLIKETGFDGMLELKSWQKISLKYNAYLMDRVDVDSSIINLEGQGVLELRDQHFNYVFGIPCGNTVIEGEGMEPSEACIEYTRVAASFSERGTHSLKAAEAYLNRAITESSTQIEKDCFKIAFVIFVVGHVLAPTAKHDYISIDFWAALNDISKIKDWNWGGYVLKHLFQAVRKVKADVSKRNPTVHIVGCHLFLQ
;
A
#
# COMPACT_ATOMS: atom_id res chain seq x y z
N MET A 1 26.01 12.01 0.60
CA MET A 1 24.93 12.58 -0.21
C MET A 1 23.93 13.18 0.79
N LYS A 2 23.67 14.47 0.72
CA LYS A 2 22.76 15.14 1.68
C LYS A 2 21.31 14.78 1.34
N MET A 3 20.44 14.64 2.34
CA MET A 3 19.01 14.33 2.17
C MET A 3 18.30 15.28 1.21
N SER A 4 18.76 16.55 1.13
CA SER A 4 18.27 17.55 0.16
C SER A 4 18.46 17.12 -1.30
N ASP A 5 19.49 16.34 -1.60
CA ASP A 5 19.83 15.94 -2.97
C ASP A 5 18.95 14.76 -3.44
N LEU A 6 18.53 13.91 -2.49
CA LEU A 6 17.60 12.80 -2.76
C LEU A 6 16.19 13.34 -3.06
N PHE A 7 15.72 14.30 -2.24
CA PHE A 7 14.43 14.96 -2.45
C PHE A 7 14.40 15.79 -3.74
N SER A 8 15.51 16.44 -4.11
CA SER A 8 15.62 17.16 -5.36
C SER A 8 15.53 16.25 -6.58
N GLY A 9 16.12 15.04 -6.51
CA GLY A 9 16.03 14.04 -7.59
C GLY A 9 14.61 13.48 -7.77
N ILE A 10 13.91 13.18 -6.67
CA ILE A 10 12.53 12.67 -6.68
C ILE A 10 11.57 13.78 -7.15
N GLN A 11 11.76 15.03 -6.69
CA GLN A 11 10.97 16.17 -7.18
C GLN A 11 11.26 16.52 -8.64
N ALA A 12 12.49 16.37 -9.10
CA ALA A 12 12.83 16.58 -10.50
C ALA A 12 12.17 15.54 -11.42
N ALA A 13 12.12 14.26 -11.01
CA ALA A 13 11.40 13.22 -11.74
C ALA A 13 9.89 13.48 -11.80
N LEU A 14 9.30 14.00 -10.71
CA LEU A 14 7.90 14.42 -10.66
C LEU A 14 7.61 15.67 -11.51
N VAL A 15 8.57 16.59 -11.63
CA VAL A 15 8.45 17.80 -12.45
C VAL A 15 8.62 17.49 -13.94
N ILE A 16 9.52 16.58 -14.32
CA ILE A 16 9.69 16.13 -15.71
C ILE A 16 8.42 15.43 -16.21
N ASN A 17 7.81 14.58 -15.40
CA ASN A 17 6.50 13.97 -15.71
C ASN A 17 5.38 15.02 -15.90
N ARG A 18 5.51 16.20 -15.28
CA ARG A 18 4.53 17.29 -15.40
C ARG A 18 4.72 18.10 -16.69
N VAL A 19 5.94 18.16 -17.22
CA VAL A 19 6.26 18.89 -18.45
C VAL A 19 5.99 18.05 -19.69
N GLU A 20 6.30 16.75 -19.67
CA GLU A 20 6.01 15.84 -20.80
C GLU A 20 4.51 15.54 -20.96
N ASN A 21 3.73 15.60 -19.87
CA ASN A 21 2.26 15.44 -19.90
C ASN A 21 1.51 16.72 -20.31
N SER A 22 2.18 17.85 -20.53
CA SER A 22 1.51 19.09 -20.96
C SER A 22 1.30 19.19 -22.48
N GLU A 23 1.91 18.31 -23.28
CA GLU A 23 1.78 18.30 -24.75
C GLU A 23 0.89 17.21 -25.33
N GLN A 24 0.39 16.26 -24.49
CA GLN A 24 -0.60 15.26 -24.89
C GLN A 24 -1.95 15.53 -24.21
N SER A 25 -3.01 15.62 -25.02
CA SER A 25 -4.34 15.91 -24.51
C SER A 25 -4.82 14.84 -23.50
N PRO A 26 -5.61 15.22 -22.46
CA PRO A 26 -6.07 14.29 -21.42
C PRO A 26 -6.94 13.11 -21.91
N GLU A 27 -7.33 13.11 -23.16
CA GLU A 27 -8.25 12.12 -23.74
C GLU A 27 -7.58 10.80 -24.15
N ASP A 28 -6.25 10.82 -24.41
CA ASP A 28 -5.54 9.60 -24.88
C ASP A 28 -5.14 8.61 -23.76
N TRP A 29 -5.28 8.99 -22.50
CA TRP A 29 -4.86 8.16 -21.36
C TRP A 29 -5.98 7.32 -20.73
N ASN A 30 -7.19 7.39 -21.29
CA ASN A 30 -8.42 6.91 -20.64
C ASN A 30 -8.91 5.52 -21.12
N SER A 31 -8.08 4.71 -21.77
CA SER A 31 -8.45 3.32 -22.10
C SER A 31 -8.00 2.33 -21.04
N ASP A 32 -8.41 2.52 -19.80
CA ASP A 32 -8.47 1.44 -18.81
C ASP A 32 -9.70 0.60 -19.19
N CYS A 33 -9.57 -0.73 -19.12
CA CYS A 33 -10.57 -1.69 -19.51
C CYS A 33 -11.87 -1.53 -18.71
N ASP A 34 -12.73 -0.59 -19.11
CA ASP A 34 -14.13 -0.60 -18.72
C ASP A 34 -14.82 -1.74 -19.46
N GLY A 35 -15.48 -2.62 -18.72
CA GLY A 35 -16.10 -3.85 -19.21
C GLY A 35 -17.33 -3.66 -20.14
N SER A 36 -17.27 -2.70 -21.07
CA SER A 36 -18.26 -2.51 -22.12
C SER A 36 -17.56 -2.28 -23.47
N GLY A 37 -17.45 -3.35 -24.23
CA GLY A 37 -17.28 -3.51 -25.64
C GLY A 37 -16.66 -2.37 -26.46
N GLY A 38 -15.37 -2.53 -26.84
CA GLY A 38 -14.74 -1.68 -27.85
C GLY A 38 -13.22 -1.77 -27.81
N SER A 39 -12.63 -2.81 -28.37
CA SER A 39 -11.18 -3.00 -28.48
C SER A 39 -10.57 -1.95 -29.41
N SER A 40 -9.92 -0.93 -28.86
CA SER A 40 -8.97 -0.06 -29.58
C SER A 40 -7.56 -0.11 -29.01
N GLY A 41 -7.18 -1.22 -28.35
CA GLY A 41 -5.80 -1.50 -27.98
C GLY A 41 -5.05 -2.12 -29.16
N LEU A 42 -3.79 -1.72 -29.37
CA LEU A 42 -2.90 -2.41 -30.29
C LEU A 42 -2.86 -3.92 -29.95
N PRO A 43 -3.01 -4.82 -30.94
CA PRO A 43 -3.00 -6.27 -30.69
C PRO A 43 -1.71 -6.66 -29.98
N GLY A 44 -1.81 -7.19 -28.75
CA GLY A 44 -0.68 -7.72 -27.98
C GLY A 44 -0.25 -6.93 -26.76
N THR A 45 -0.86 -5.79 -26.45
CA THR A 45 -0.56 -5.05 -25.20
C THR A 45 -1.45 -5.58 -24.06
N PRO A 46 -0.88 -6.01 -22.90
CA PRO A 46 -1.67 -6.50 -21.78
C PRO A 46 -2.52 -5.40 -21.14
N CYS A 47 -3.70 -5.77 -20.63
CA CYS A 47 -4.48 -4.93 -19.76
C CYS A 47 -3.91 -4.97 -18.35
N PHE A 48 -3.59 -3.79 -17.77
CA PHE A 48 -3.08 -3.68 -16.39
C PHE A 48 -4.21 -3.32 -15.44
N THR A 49 -4.29 -4.03 -14.32
CA THR A 49 -5.27 -3.76 -13.26
C THR A 49 -4.59 -3.68 -11.91
N SER A 50 -5.16 -2.91 -10.97
CA SER A 50 -4.68 -2.84 -9.58
C SER A 50 -5.83 -2.71 -8.60
N ARG A 51 -5.58 -3.13 -7.34
CA ARG A 51 -6.49 -2.96 -6.20
C ARG A 51 -6.04 -1.87 -5.24
N LEU A 52 -4.92 -1.20 -5.53
CA LEU A 52 -4.47 -0.07 -4.75
C LEU A 52 -5.53 1.05 -4.82
N SER A 53 -5.96 1.55 -3.65
CA SER A 53 -7.04 2.52 -3.56
C SER A 53 -6.75 3.62 -2.53
N LEU A 54 -6.10 4.69 -2.99
CA LEU A 54 -5.86 5.89 -2.18
C LEU A 54 -7.15 6.64 -1.85
N LEU A 55 -8.08 6.70 -2.81
CA LEU A 55 -9.37 7.38 -2.61
C LEU A 55 -10.15 6.76 -1.46
N LYS A 56 -10.18 5.42 -1.38
CA LYS A 56 -10.87 4.71 -0.31
C LYS A 56 -10.23 4.98 1.05
N VAL A 57 -8.90 4.90 1.12
CA VAL A 57 -8.15 5.19 2.35
C VAL A 57 -8.35 6.65 2.77
N GLY A 58 -8.21 7.59 1.85
CA GLY A 58 -8.43 9.01 2.13
C GLY A 58 -9.87 9.33 2.59
N SER A 59 -10.88 8.67 2.00
CA SER A 59 -12.28 8.83 2.41
C SER A 59 -12.54 8.38 3.84
N VAL A 60 -11.97 7.25 4.26
CA VAL A 60 -12.12 6.73 5.64
C VAL A 60 -11.36 7.61 6.64
N ILE A 61 -10.09 7.95 6.34
CA ILE A 61 -9.24 8.78 7.21
C ILE A 61 -9.83 10.21 7.35
N GLY A 62 -10.45 10.73 6.29
CA GLY A 62 -11.10 12.05 6.29
C GLY A 62 -12.22 12.18 7.33
N GLN A 63 -12.79 11.06 7.78
CA GLN A 63 -13.85 11.02 8.79
C GLN A 63 -13.32 10.86 10.23
N PHE A 64 -12.00 10.73 10.41
CA PHE A 64 -11.42 10.51 11.73
C PHE A 64 -11.45 11.79 12.58
N SER A 65 -11.94 11.66 13.82
CA SER A 65 -11.77 12.67 14.85
C SER A 65 -10.30 12.84 15.23
N ASP A 66 -9.95 13.94 15.88
CA ASP A 66 -8.59 14.17 16.39
C ASP A 66 -8.15 13.05 17.34
N PHE A 67 -9.06 12.53 18.14
CA PHE A 67 -8.79 11.42 19.03
C PHE A 67 -8.41 10.15 18.25
N LYS A 68 -9.15 9.78 17.20
CA LYS A 68 -8.81 8.66 16.32
C LYS A 68 -7.44 8.86 15.66
N ARG A 69 -7.15 10.07 15.19
CA ARG A 69 -5.84 10.41 14.59
C ARG A 69 -4.72 10.25 15.63
N GLN A 70 -4.95 10.66 16.88
CA GLN A 70 -3.98 10.47 17.95
C GLN A 70 -3.69 8.98 18.22
N LEU A 71 -4.70 8.13 18.24
CA LEU A 71 -4.51 6.67 18.36
C LEU A 71 -3.62 6.08 17.25
N ILE A 72 -3.76 6.60 16.02
CA ILE A 72 -2.91 6.12 14.92
C ILE A 72 -1.47 6.60 15.06
N LYS A 73 -1.23 7.83 15.53
CA LYS A 73 0.13 8.33 15.79
C LYS A 73 0.90 7.44 16.77
N GLU A 74 0.21 6.85 17.74
CA GLU A 74 0.83 5.92 18.70
C GLU A 74 1.38 4.65 18.04
N THR A 75 0.85 4.26 16.89
CA THR A 75 1.31 3.08 16.13
C THR A 75 2.50 3.37 15.23
N GLY A 76 2.84 4.65 15.02
CA GLY A 76 3.90 5.09 14.10
C GLY A 76 3.48 5.10 12.62
N PHE A 77 2.19 4.91 12.31
CA PHE A 77 1.63 5.01 10.95
C PHE A 77 1.03 6.39 10.65
N ASP A 78 1.51 7.42 11.34
CA ASP A 78 0.97 8.78 11.24
C ASP A 78 1.12 9.40 9.85
N GLY A 79 2.14 9.05 9.09
CA GLY A 79 2.26 9.50 7.70
C GLY A 79 1.13 9.02 6.80
N MET A 80 0.49 7.91 7.12
CA MET A 80 -0.68 7.43 6.39
C MET A 80 -1.91 8.34 6.57
N LEU A 81 -1.96 9.15 7.63
CA LEU A 81 -3.01 10.15 7.86
C LEU A 81 -2.91 11.35 6.92
N GLU A 82 -1.73 11.58 6.34
CA GLU A 82 -1.43 12.70 5.45
C GLU A 82 -1.52 12.31 3.96
N LEU A 83 -1.91 11.06 3.66
CA LEU A 83 -2.09 10.61 2.29
C LEU A 83 -3.13 11.46 1.58
N LYS A 84 -2.65 12.23 0.61
CA LYS A 84 -3.53 13.01 -0.28
C LYS A 84 -4.20 12.06 -1.27
N SER A 85 -5.47 12.35 -1.60
CA SER A 85 -6.15 11.68 -2.71
C SER A 85 -5.46 12.05 -4.02
N TRP A 86 -4.63 11.16 -4.54
CA TRP A 86 -3.98 11.34 -5.84
C TRP A 86 -5.00 11.10 -6.95
N GLN A 87 -4.95 11.93 -7.98
CA GLN A 87 -5.99 11.90 -9.02
C GLN A 87 -5.96 10.60 -9.81
N LYS A 88 -4.89 10.21 -10.42
CA LYS A 88 -4.84 8.97 -11.21
C LYS A 88 -3.44 8.38 -11.22
N ILE A 89 -3.35 7.08 -10.92
CA ILE A 89 -2.11 6.32 -10.99
C ILE A 89 -2.04 5.66 -12.37
N SER A 90 -0.98 5.94 -13.14
CA SER A 90 -0.78 5.27 -14.42
C SER A 90 -0.25 3.85 -14.21
N LEU A 91 -1.08 2.84 -14.44
CA LEU A 91 -0.68 1.44 -14.31
C LEU A 91 0.34 1.02 -15.39
N LYS A 92 0.27 1.59 -16.59
CA LYS A 92 1.26 1.36 -17.65
C LYS A 92 2.63 1.89 -17.24
N TYR A 93 2.68 3.09 -16.65
CA TYR A 93 3.91 3.67 -16.14
C TYR A 93 4.47 2.88 -14.96
N ASN A 94 3.61 2.41 -14.06
CA ASN A 94 4.03 1.51 -12.98
C ASN A 94 4.63 0.20 -13.51
N ALA A 95 4.01 -0.41 -14.51
CA ALA A 95 4.56 -1.63 -15.13
C ALA A 95 5.94 -1.36 -15.76
N TYR A 96 6.11 -0.20 -16.41
CA TYR A 96 7.39 0.25 -16.95
C TYR A 96 8.45 0.42 -15.86
N LEU A 97 8.12 1.06 -14.73
CA LEU A 97 9.04 1.21 -13.61
C LEU A 97 9.39 -0.15 -12.97
N MET A 98 8.40 -1.01 -12.79
CA MET A 98 8.61 -2.37 -12.26
C MET A 98 9.55 -3.20 -13.15
N ASP A 99 9.50 -3.02 -14.47
CA ASP A 99 10.41 -3.70 -15.39
C ASP A 99 11.87 -3.29 -15.15
N ARG A 100 12.11 -2.07 -14.70
CA ARG A 100 13.43 -1.51 -14.40
C ARG A 100 13.97 -1.84 -13.00
N VAL A 101 13.16 -2.43 -12.15
CA VAL A 101 13.63 -2.87 -10.83
C VAL A 101 14.42 -4.16 -10.98
N ASP A 102 15.68 -4.16 -10.56
CA ASP A 102 16.45 -5.36 -10.29
C ASP A 102 16.25 -5.74 -8.82
N VAL A 103 15.52 -6.82 -8.60
CA VAL A 103 15.16 -7.28 -7.27
C VAL A 103 16.35 -7.86 -6.53
N ASP A 104 17.27 -8.51 -7.23
CA ASP A 104 18.41 -9.22 -6.62
C ASP A 104 19.47 -8.21 -6.13
N SER A 105 19.63 -7.09 -6.85
CA SER A 105 20.49 -5.98 -6.44
C SER A 105 19.75 -4.92 -5.62
N SER A 106 18.42 -5.04 -5.47
CA SER A 106 17.56 -4.05 -4.79
C SER A 106 17.71 -2.64 -5.35
N ILE A 107 17.72 -2.49 -6.66
CA ILE A 107 17.88 -1.20 -7.36
C ILE A 107 16.79 -0.98 -8.40
N ILE A 108 16.53 0.28 -8.72
CA ILE A 108 15.81 0.67 -9.93
C ILE A 108 16.75 1.45 -10.84
N ASN A 109 16.82 1.07 -12.12
CA ASN A 109 17.60 1.74 -13.13
C ASN A 109 16.70 2.69 -13.92
N LEU A 110 16.90 3.99 -13.73
CA LEU A 110 16.19 5.05 -14.42
C LEU A 110 17.06 5.54 -15.57
N GLU A 111 16.78 5.07 -16.78
CA GLU A 111 17.53 5.37 -17.98
C GLU A 111 17.82 6.87 -18.10
N GLY A 112 19.11 7.23 -18.20
CA GLY A 112 19.56 8.62 -18.29
C GLY A 112 19.57 9.41 -16.97
N GLN A 113 18.95 8.91 -15.90
CA GLN A 113 18.88 9.57 -14.59
C GLN A 113 19.70 8.84 -13.50
N GLY A 114 20.20 7.64 -13.80
CA GLY A 114 21.03 6.87 -12.88
C GLY A 114 20.32 5.69 -12.22
N VAL A 115 20.96 5.17 -11.19
CA VAL A 115 20.50 4.01 -10.42
C VAL A 115 20.14 4.46 -9.01
N LEU A 116 18.96 4.09 -8.54
CA LEU A 116 18.50 4.34 -7.17
C LEU A 116 18.36 3.01 -6.42
N GLU A 117 18.98 2.93 -5.25
CA GLU A 117 18.82 1.79 -4.36
C GLU A 117 17.47 1.83 -3.66
N LEU A 118 16.78 0.69 -3.56
CA LEU A 118 15.49 0.54 -2.88
C LEU A 118 15.73 -0.09 -1.51
N ARG A 119 15.46 0.67 -0.44
CA ARG A 119 15.65 0.25 0.95
C ARG A 119 14.35 0.40 1.74
N ASP A 120 14.24 -0.35 2.82
CA ASP A 120 13.12 -0.29 3.75
C ASP A 120 12.90 1.11 4.35
N GLN A 121 13.98 1.81 4.73
CA GLN A 121 13.89 3.17 5.28
C GLN A 121 13.25 4.19 4.31
N HIS A 122 13.28 3.94 3.01
CA HIS A 122 12.64 4.83 2.05
C HIS A 122 11.11 4.84 2.21
N PHE A 123 10.51 3.74 2.69
CA PHE A 123 9.08 3.70 3.00
C PHE A 123 8.72 4.56 4.22
N ASN A 124 9.62 4.69 5.19
CA ASN A 124 9.43 5.65 6.28
C ASN A 124 9.47 7.09 5.75
N TYR A 125 10.41 7.42 4.87
CA TYR A 125 10.50 8.78 4.31
C TYR A 125 9.31 9.15 3.43
N VAL A 126 8.76 8.20 2.66
CA VAL A 126 7.67 8.48 1.70
C VAL A 126 6.30 8.38 2.36
N PHE A 127 6.08 7.37 3.18
CA PHE A 127 4.76 7.05 3.74
C PHE A 127 4.65 7.29 5.24
N GLY A 128 5.75 7.62 5.93
CA GLY A 128 5.76 7.79 7.39
C GLY A 128 5.30 6.52 8.11
N ILE A 129 5.72 5.34 7.65
CA ILE A 129 5.44 4.06 8.31
C ILE A 129 6.67 3.58 9.08
N PRO A 130 6.50 2.77 10.15
CA PRO A 130 7.63 2.32 10.95
C PRO A 130 8.62 1.43 10.17
N CYS A 131 9.90 1.65 10.41
CA CYS A 131 11.00 0.79 9.96
C CYS A 131 11.86 0.41 11.18
N GLY A 132 11.24 -0.30 12.13
CA GLY A 132 11.92 -0.79 13.33
C GLY A 132 12.89 -1.93 13.03
N ASN A 133 13.54 -2.44 14.09
CA ASN A 133 14.59 -3.45 13.93
C ASN A 133 14.06 -4.88 13.87
N THR A 134 12.80 -5.11 14.21
CA THR A 134 12.20 -6.46 14.25
C THR A 134 11.58 -6.81 12.90
N VAL A 135 12.09 -7.85 12.26
CA VAL A 135 11.58 -8.31 10.97
C VAL A 135 10.20 -8.92 11.16
N ILE A 136 9.26 -8.58 10.26
CA ILE A 136 7.93 -9.20 10.23
C ILE A 136 8.06 -10.53 9.49
N GLU A 137 8.11 -11.60 10.27
CA GLU A 137 8.13 -12.98 9.77
C GLU A 137 7.07 -13.81 10.49
N GLY A 138 6.19 -14.41 9.69
CA GLY A 138 5.37 -15.60 9.96
C GLY A 138 4.78 -15.84 11.32
N GLU A 139 4.46 -17.04 11.52
CA GLU A 139 3.57 -17.66 12.51
C GLU A 139 4.24 -17.84 13.89
N GLY A 140 3.42 -17.79 14.97
CA GLY A 140 3.81 -18.50 16.18
C GLY A 140 3.76 -17.73 17.50
N MET A 141 3.10 -16.57 17.57
CA MET A 141 2.79 -15.95 18.87
C MET A 141 1.35 -16.24 19.26
N GLU A 142 1.13 -16.55 20.56
CA GLU A 142 -0.23 -16.62 21.09
C GLU A 142 -0.91 -15.25 20.90
N PRO A 143 -2.17 -15.22 20.40
CA PRO A 143 -2.87 -13.96 20.15
C PRO A 143 -3.16 -13.22 21.46
N SER A 144 -2.93 -11.91 21.48
CA SER A 144 -3.31 -11.03 22.58
C SER A 144 -4.83 -10.92 22.71
N GLU A 145 -5.29 -10.44 23.87
CA GLU A 145 -6.70 -10.17 24.09
C GLU A 145 -7.31 -9.23 23.03
N ALA A 146 -6.58 -8.21 22.62
CA ALA A 146 -7.01 -7.30 21.57
C ALA A 146 -7.13 -7.99 20.19
N CYS A 147 -6.20 -8.88 19.84
CA CYS A 147 -6.29 -9.69 18.62
C CYS A 147 -7.47 -10.65 18.64
N ILE A 148 -7.71 -11.31 19.78
CA ILE A 148 -8.86 -12.23 19.96
C ILE A 148 -10.16 -11.44 19.82
N GLU A 149 -10.28 -10.29 20.50
CA GLU A 149 -11.47 -9.46 20.44
C GLU A 149 -11.70 -8.88 19.04
N TYR A 150 -10.65 -8.39 18.39
CA TYR A 150 -10.76 -7.93 17.00
C TYR A 150 -11.28 -9.04 16.08
N THR A 151 -10.72 -10.26 16.23
CA THR A 151 -11.16 -11.44 15.46
C THR A 151 -12.65 -11.70 15.65
N ARG A 152 -13.10 -11.70 16.91
CA ARG A 152 -14.49 -11.94 17.28
C ARG A 152 -15.44 -10.88 16.70
N VAL A 153 -15.07 -9.61 16.80
CA VAL A 153 -15.90 -8.50 16.33
C VAL A 153 -15.87 -8.39 14.81
N ALA A 154 -14.70 -8.56 14.18
CA ALA A 154 -14.58 -8.51 12.72
C ALA A 154 -15.38 -9.62 12.02
N ALA A 155 -15.47 -10.82 12.61
CA ALA A 155 -16.30 -11.90 12.10
C ALA A 155 -17.80 -11.53 11.99
N SER A 156 -18.27 -10.60 12.82
CA SER A 156 -19.65 -10.10 12.74
C SER A 156 -19.89 -9.09 11.62
N PHE A 157 -18.83 -8.49 11.06
CA PHE A 157 -18.92 -7.52 9.97
C PHE A 157 -18.77 -8.14 8.57
N SER A 158 -18.22 -9.34 8.48
CA SER A 158 -17.95 -9.98 7.20
C SER A 158 -17.97 -11.51 7.30
N GLU A 159 -18.61 -12.14 6.34
CA GLU A 159 -18.59 -13.61 6.19
C GLU A 159 -17.15 -14.15 5.98
N ARG A 160 -16.23 -13.33 5.50
CA ARG A 160 -14.81 -13.68 5.29
C ARG A 160 -13.95 -13.55 6.55
N GLY A 161 -14.53 -13.07 7.63
CA GLY A 161 -13.86 -12.95 8.93
C GLY A 161 -12.77 -11.88 8.98
N THR A 162 -11.75 -12.13 9.78
CA THR A 162 -10.73 -11.15 10.17
C THR A 162 -9.82 -10.64 9.05
N HIS A 163 -9.77 -11.34 7.92
CA HIS A 163 -8.93 -10.97 6.77
C HIS A 163 -9.66 -10.07 5.78
N SER A 164 -10.91 -9.73 6.06
CA SER A 164 -11.70 -8.85 5.21
C SER A 164 -11.35 -7.38 5.44
N LEU A 165 -11.00 -6.70 4.34
CA LEU A 165 -10.80 -5.25 4.36
C LEU A 165 -12.09 -4.47 4.61
N LYS A 166 -13.27 -5.06 4.27
CA LYS A 166 -14.57 -4.49 4.62
C LYS A 166 -14.83 -4.57 6.12
N ALA A 167 -14.42 -5.66 6.77
CA ALA A 167 -14.53 -5.77 8.21
C ALA A 167 -13.65 -4.73 8.93
N ALA A 168 -12.42 -4.51 8.44
CA ALA A 168 -11.55 -3.46 8.96
C ALA A 168 -12.16 -2.06 8.78
N GLU A 169 -12.68 -1.75 7.59
CA GLU A 169 -13.38 -0.50 7.30
C GLU A 169 -14.59 -0.28 8.20
N ALA A 170 -15.42 -1.32 8.39
CA ALA A 170 -16.58 -1.25 9.26
C ALA A 170 -16.17 -0.94 10.72
N TYR A 171 -15.05 -1.52 11.18
CA TYR A 171 -14.53 -1.21 12.52
C TYR A 171 -14.03 0.24 12.61
N LEU A 172 -13.30 0.73 11.60
CA LEU A 172 -12.80 2.11 11.56
C LEU A 172 -13.91 3.15 11.58
N ASN A 173 -15.07 2.82 11.03
CA ASN A 173 -16.25 3.71 11.02
C ASN A 173 -17.01 3.75 12.36
N ARG A 174 -16.69 2.88 13.33
CA ARG A 174 -17.30 2.91 14.67
C ARG A 174 -16.94 4.20 15.42
N ALA A 175 -17.79 4.61 16.32
CA ALA A 175 -17.49 5.69 17.26
C ALA A 175 -16.45 5.19 18.28
N ILE A 176 -15.24 5.71 18.19
CA ILE A 176 -14.16 5.50 19.16
C ILE A 176 -13.82 6.84 19.78
N THR A 177 -13.93 6.92 21.10
CA THR A 177 -13.78 8.13 21.90
C THR A 177 -12.84 7.90 23.09
N GLU A 178 -12.55 8.93 23.83
CA GLU A 178 -11.75 8.84 25.06
C GLU A 178 -12.38 7.88 26.09
N SER A 179 -13.71 7.79 26.13
CA SER A 179 -14.46 6.88 27.03
C SER A 179 -14.52 5.43 26.55
N SER A 180 -14.09 5.12 25.33
CA SER A 180 -13.98 3.74 24.84
C SER A 180 -12.99 2.95 25.67
N THR A 181 -13.23 1.65 25.81
CA THR A 181 -12.31 0.74 26.51
C THR A 181 -10.96 0.66 25.80
N GLN A 182 -9.91 0.25 26.53
CA GLN A 182 -8.59 0.06 25.94
C GLN A 182 -8.63 -0.97 24.80
N ILE A 183 -9.36 -2.07 24.98
CA ILE A 183 -9.52 -3.11 23.95
C ILE A 183 -10.15 -2.54 22.67
N GLU A 184 -11.17 -1.68 22.77
CA GLU A 184 -11.78 -1.04 21.60
C GLU A 184 -10.80 -0.11 20.87
N LYS A 185 -9.99 0.64 21.62
CA LYS A 185 -8.93 1.48 21.06
C LYS A 185 -7.86 0.65 20.36
N ASP A 186 -7.47 -0.46 20.94
CA ASP A 186 -6.46 -1.36 20.38
C ASP A 186 -6.99 -2.09 19.14
N CYS A 187 -8.24 -2.56 19.17
CA CYS A 187 -8.90 -3.09 17.97
C CYS A 187 -9.00 -2.06 16.84
N PHE A 188 -9.19 -0.77 17.16
CA PHE A 188 -9.19 0.29 16.16
C PHE A 188 -7.81 0.45 15.51
N LYS A 189 -6.73 0.39 16.28
CA LYS A 189 -5.35 0.43 15.77
C LYS A 189 -5.06 -0.78 14.87
N ILE A 190 -5.48 -1.99 15.29
CA ILE A 190 -5.37 -3.21 14.47
C ILE A 190 -6.11 -3.04 13.13
N ALA A 191 -7.37 -2.60 13.19
CA ALA A 191 -8.18 -2.38 12.00
C ALA A 191 -7.53 -1.39 11.03
N PHE A 192 -6.93 -0.31 11.56
CA PHE A 192 -6.25 0.69 10.74
C PHE A 192 -5.04 0.11 10.00
N VAL A 193 -4.17 -0.62 10.69
CA VAL A 193 -2.98 -1.23 10.06
C VAL A 193 -3.41 -2.22 8.98
N ILE A 194 -4.37 -3.09 9.25
CA ILE A 194 -4.93 -4.04 8.27
C ILE A 194 -5.46 -3.27 7.05
N PHE A 195 -6.20 -2.19 7.27
CA PHE A 195 -6.84 -1.42 6.22
C PHE A 195 -5.82 -0.74 5.29
N VAL A 196 -4.80 -0.06 5.86
CA VAL A 196 -3.80 0.64 5.05
C VAL A 196 -2.82 -0.32 4.38
N VAL A 197 -2.45 -1.43 5.04
CA VAL A 197 -1.63 -2.47 4.43
C VAL A 197 -2.36 -3.08 3.24
N GLY A 198 -3.62 -3.44 3.40
CA GLY A 198 -4.39 -4.10 2.34
C GLY A 198 -4.78 -3.21 1.16
N HIS A 199 -4.96 -1.90 1.38
CA HIS A 199 -5.35 -0.99 0.32
C HIS A 199 -4.19 -0.24 -0.35
N VAL A 200 -3.06 -0.03 0.34
CA VAL A 200 -1.96 0.82 -0.16
C VAL A 200 -0.60 0.14 -0.09
N LEU A 201 -0.24 -0.40 1.08
CA LEU A 201 1.14 -0.83 1.33
C LEU A 201 1.47 -2.21 0.75
N ALA A 202 0.53 -3.16 0.82
CA ALA A 202 0.70 -4.50 0.25
C ALA A 202 -0.62 -5.04 -0.36
N PRO A 203 -1.30 -4.28 -1.27
CA PRO A 203 -2.53 -4.74 -1.88
C PRO A 203 -2.30 -6.04 -2.67
N THR A 204 -3.26 -6.96 -2.57
CA THR A 204 -3.26 -8.24 -3.29
C THR A 204 -4.17 -8.18 -4.52
N ALA A 205 -4.10 -9.19 -5.39
CA ALA A 205 -5.03 -9.34 -6.51
C ALA A 205 -6.45 -9.78 -6.06
N LYS A 206 -6.57 -10.32 -4.85
CA LYS A 206 -7.85 -10.80 -4.31
C LYS A 206 -8.68 -9.62 -3.82
N HIS A 207 -9.95 -9.61 -4.23
CA HIS A 207 -10.89 -8.60 -3.75
C HIS A 207 -11.20 -8.81 -2.27
N ASP A 208 -11.16 -7.72 -1.49
CA ASP A 208 -11.55 -7.71 -0.08
C ASP A 208 -10.81 -8.73 0.80
N TYR A 209 -9.55 -9.04 0.47
CA TYR A 209 -8.78 -10.02 1.22
C TYR A 209 -7.32 -9.61 1.37
N ILE A 210 -6.80 -9.72 2.59
CA ILE A 210 -5.40 -9.42 2.92
C ILE A 210 -4.67 -10.69 3.39
N SER A 211 -3.35 -10.73 3.20
CA SER A 211 -2.49 -11.75 3.83
C SER A 211 -2.47 -11.57 5.35
N ILE A 212 -2.21 -12.65 6.07
CA ILE A 212 -2.09 -12.67 7.54
C ILE A 212 -0.66 -12.82 8.03
N ASP A 213 0.30 -12.86 7.13
CA ASP A 213 1.70 -13.09 7.45
C ASP A 213 2.36 -11.97 8.29
N PHE A 214 1.67 -10.84 8.50
CA PHE A 214 2.09 -9.78 9.44
C PHE A 214 1.31 -9.80 10.77
N TRP A 215 0.47 -10.79 11.02
CA TRP A 215 -0.41 -10.82 12.20
C TRP A 215 0.36 -10.78 13.52
N ALA A 216 1.53 -11.45 13.58
CA ALA A 216 2.40 -11.42 14.74
C ALA A 216 2.82 -10.00 15.15
N ALA A 217 2.97 -9.09 14.19
CA ALA A 217 3.33 -7.69 14.46
C ALA A 217 2.17 -6.86 15.05
N LEU A 218 0.94 -7.37 15.04
CA LEU A 218 -0.24 -6.76 15.65
C LEU A 218 -0.53 -7.31 17.04
N ASN A 219 0.18 -8.35 17.48
CA ASN A 219 -0.12 -9.03 18.73
C ASN A 219 0.17 -8.17 19.97
N ASP A 220 1.18 -7.33 19.90
CA ASP A 220 1.48 -6.32 20.95
C ASP A 220 1.34 -4.92 20.33
N ILE A 221 0.19 -4.30 20.60
CA ILE A 221 -0.17 -3.00 20.02
C ILE A 221 0.83 -1.91 20.40
N SER A 222 1.46 -1.99 21.59
CA SER A 222 2.45 -1.03 22.04
C SER A 222 3.76 -1.10 21.24
N LYS A 223 4.02 -2.22 20.58
CA LYS A 223 5.24 -2.51 19.81
C LYS A 223 5.06 -2.46 18.31
N ILE A 224 3.87 -2.11 17.79
CA ILE A 224 3.64 -2.00 16.33
C ILE A 224 4.74 -1.18 15.65
N LYS A 225 5.17 -0.06 16.25
CA LYS A 225 6.22 0.83 15.75
C LYS A 225 7.63 0.22 15.76
N ASP A 226 7.87 -0.86 16.50
CA ASP A 226 9.19 -1.49 16.65
C ASP A 226 9.46 -2.51 15.53
N TRP A 227 8.43 -2.87 14.76
CA TRP A 227 8.52 -3.78 13.62
C TRP A 227 8.94 -3.07 12.33
N ASN A 228 9.67 -3.79 11.48
CA ASN A 228 10.11 -3.28 10.17
C ASN A 228 9.01 -3.40 9.11
N TRP A 229 8.02 -2.51 9.18
CA TRP A 229 6.95 -2.44 8.18
C TRP A 229 7.47 -2.01 6.81
N GLY A 230 8.48 -1.14 6.74
CA GLY A 230 9.12 -0.77 5.47
C GLY A 230 9.74 -1.99 4.78
N GLY A 231 10.45 -2.85 5.51
CA GLY A 231 10.99 -4.11 5.00
C GLY A 231 9.90 -5.08 4.53
N TYR A 232 8.79 -5.17 5.29
CA TYR A 232 7.63 -5.97 4.89
C TYR A 232 7.05 -5.49 3.55
N VAL A 233 6.83 -4.18 3.40
CA VAL A 233 6.28 -3.58 2.17
C VAL A 233 7.24 -3.76 1.00
N LEU A 234 8.55 -3.57 1.21
CA LEU A 234 9.59 -3.77 0.19
C LEU A 234 9.61 -5.23 -0.30
N LYS A 235 9.53 -6.21 0.61
CA LYS A 235 9.44 -7.64 0.26
C LYS A 235 8.24 -7.91 -0.66
N HIS A 236 7.06 -7.37 -0.32
CA HIS A 236 5.86 -7.52 -1.14
C HIS A 236 5.96 -6.79 -2.49
N LEU A 237 6.61 -5.62 -2.54
CA LEU A 237 6.90 -4.92 -3.78
C LEU A 237 7.80 -5.76 -4.69
N PHE A 238 8.87 -6.36 -4.17
CA PHE A 238 9.76 -7.21 -4.94
C PHE A 238 9.07 -8.49 -5.46
N GLN A 239 8.20 -9.09 -4.67
CA GLN A 239 7.36 -10.20 -5.13
C GLN A 239 6.44 -9.77 -6.28
N ALA A 240 5.85 -8.57 -6.18
CA ALA A 240 5.01 -7.98 -7.21
C ALA A 240 5.80 -7.72 -8.51
N VAL A 241 7.01 -7.19 -8.42
CA VAL A 241 7.90 -6.96 -9.57
C VAL A 241 8.20 -8.28 -10.29
N ARG A 242 8.62 -9.32 -9.55
CA ARG A 242 8.86 -10.65 -10.15
C ARG A 242 7.63 -11.20 -10.86
N LYS A 243 6.46 -11.03 -10.23
CA LYS A 243 5.20 -11.48 -10.80
C LYS A 243 4.84 -10.73 -12.08
N VAL A 244 4.91 -9.39 -12.08
CA VAL A 244 4.61 -8.57 -13.26
C VAL A 244 5.54 -8.93 -14.42
N LYS A 245 6.85 -9.04 -14.19
CA LYS A 245 7.82 -9.47 -15.21
C LYS A 245 7.48 -10.85 -15.80
N ALA A 246 7.12 -11.81 -14.94
CA ALA A 246 6.73 -13.14 -15.39
C ALA A 246 5.42 -13.13 -16.20
N ASP A 247 4.41 -12.37 -15.77
CA ASP A 247 3.12 -12.27 -16.47
C ASP A 247 3.27 -11.59 -17.84
N VAL A 248 4.07 -10.53 -17.93
CA VAL A 248 4.39 -9.85 -19.19
C VAL A 248 5.18 -10.78 -20.13
N SER A 249 6.20 -11.49 -19.63
CA SER A 249 6.99 -12.46 -20.43
C SER A 249 6.12 -13.58 -21.01
N LYS A 250 5.12 -14.03 -20.26
CA LYS A 250 4.15 -15.04 -20.70
C LYS A 250 3.07 -14.48 -21.65
N ARG A 251 3.08 -13.18 -21.92
CA ARG A 251 2.07 -12.48 -22.71
C ARG A 251 0.65 -12.69 -22.18
N ASN A 252 0.51 -12.68 -20.84
CA ASN A 252 -0.81 -12.76 -20.22
C ASN A 252 -1.68 -11.58 -20.68
N PRO A 253 -2.94 -11.80 -21.06
CA PRO A 253 -3.81 -10.71 -21.55
C PRO A 253 -4.16 -9.71 -20.45
N THR A 254 -4.12 -10.14 -19.19
CA THR A 254 -4.34 -9.27 -18.03
C THR A 254 -3.21 -9.46 -17.03
N VAL A 255 -2.60 -8.35 -16.59
CA VAL A 255 -1.55 -8.30 -15.60
C VAL A 255 -2.05 -7.55 -14.36
N HIS A 256 -2.07 -8.22 -13.22
CA HIS A 256 -2.48 -7.62 -11.96
C HIS A 256 -1.27 -7.02 -11.24
N ILE A 257 -1.21 -5.69 -11.16
CA ILE A 257 -0.18 -4.99 -10.40
C ILE A 257 -0.60 -4.99 -8.93
N VAL A 258 0.21 -5.64 -8.10
CA VAL A 258 0.02 -5.77 -6.65
C VAL A 258 1.18 -5.09 -5.90
N GLY A 259 1.16 -5.13 -4.55
CA GLY A 259 2.18 -4.48 -3.74
C GLY A 259 2.10 -2.94 -3.80
N CYS A 260 2.98 -2.27 -3.08
CA CYS A 260 3.00 -0.80 -3.01
C CYS A 260 3.64 -0.17 -4.26
N HIS A 261 3.03 -0.37 -5.42
CA HIS A 261 3.57 0.19 -6.67
C HIS A 261 3.52 1.73 -6.73
N LEU A 262 2.72 2.37 -5.86
CA LEU A 262 2.75 3.83 -5.67
C LEU A 262 4.14 4.35 -5.28
N PHE A 263 4.91 3.54 -4.54
CA PHE A 263 6.26 3.90 -4.11
C PHE A 263 7.22 4.16 -5.28
N LEU A 264 6.96 3.60 -6.45
CA LEU A 264 7.80 3.75 -7.64
C LEU A 264 7.46 5.00 -8.48
N GLN A 265 6.35 5.69 -8.18
CA GLN A 265 5.92 6.93 -8.84
C GLN A 265 6.35 8.17 -8.06
#